data_32c059f7f8963437cde3502c4dfb364c
#
_entry.id   32c059f7f8963437cde3502c4dfb364c
#
_cell.length_a   1.000
_cell.length_b   1.000
_cell.length_c   1.000
_cell.angle_alpha   90.00
_cell.angle_beta   90.00
_cell.angle_gamma   90.00
#
_symmetry.space_group_name_H-M   'P 1'
#
loop_
_entity.id
_entity.type
_entity.pdbx_description
1 polymer ?
#
loop_
_entity_poly.entity_id
_entity_poly.type
_entity_poly.pdbx_seq_one_letter_code
_entity_poly.pdbx_strand_id
1 'polypeptide(L)'
;MQAIRYASLATSLALAAVAAGCAMMGGSSGGGQTVSLSGQNEVPPVATSASGSGTVSVGSDCSVKASITVTGMTATAAHIHQGKAGANGPVIVPFTKSGENSFVAPDGAKMNEAQCAAFKAGDTYVNVHSEKFKPGEVRAQLKGN
;
A
#
# COMPACT_ATOMS: atom_id res chain seq x y z
N MET A 1 -52.65 -65.37 -25.94
CA MET A 1 -51.32 -65.00 -25.54
C MET A 1 -51.31 -63.47 -25.39
N GLN A 2 -51.40 -62.96 -24.15
CA GLN A 2 -51.48 -61.51 -23.85
C GLN A 2 -50.13 -61.06 -23.34
N ALA A 3 -49.55 -60.07 -24.01
CA ALA A 3 -48.27 -59.44 -23.66
C ALA A 3 -48.57 -58.24 -22.69
N ILE A 4 -48.09 -58.36 -21.46
CA ILE A 4 -48.18 -57.35 -20.42
C ILE A 4 -47.07 -56.31 -20.69
N ARG A 5 -47.46 -55.03 -20.93
CA ARG A 5 -46.54 -53.92 -21.04
C ARG A 5 -46.38 -53.28 -19.68
N TYR A 6 -45.18 -53.31 -19.12
CA TYR A 6 -44.82 -52.55 -17.92
C TYR A 6 -44.42 -51.11 -18.34
N ALA A 7 -45.16 -50.14 -17.87
CA ALA A 7 -44.82 -48.75 -17.95
C ALA A 7 -43.93 -48.37 -16.79
N SER A 8 -42.67 -48.01 -17.08
CA SER A 8 -41.75 -47.48 -16.07
C SER A 8 -42.00 -45.99 -15.88
N LEU A 9 -42.51 -45.61 -14.70
CA LEU A 9 -42.53 -44.21 -14.28
C LEU A 9 -41.10 -43.80 -13.84
N ALA A 10 -40.46 -42.93 -14.59
CA ALA A 10 -39.24 -42.25 -14.18
C ALA A 10 -39.61 -41.03 -13.35
N THR A 11 -39.40 -41.10 -12.06
CA THR A 11 -39.54 -39.95 -11.15
C THR A 11 -38.25 -39.13 -11.21
N SER A 12 -38.30 -37.97 -11.87
CA SER A 12 -37.21 -37.01 -11.93
C SER A 12 -37.17 -36.20 -10.63
N LEU A 13 -36.19 -36.47 -9.78
CA LEU A 13 -35.93 -35.68 -8.56
C LEU A 13 -35.13 -34.43 -8.97
N ALA A 14 -35.77 -33.28 -9.01
CA ALA A 14 -35.13 -32.00 -9.22
C ALA A 14 -34.40 -31.57 -7.95
N LEU A 15 -33.10 -31.64 -7.98
CA LEU A 15 -32.23 -31.12 -6.90
C LEU A 15 -32.11 -29.62 -7.06
N ALA A 16 -32.80 -28.84 -6.25
CA ALA A 16 -32.64 -27.39 -6.17
C ALA A 16 -31.34 -27.06 -5.43
N ALA A 17 -30.30 -26.68 -6.16
CA ALA A 17 -29.08 -26.14 -5.57
C ALA A 17 -29.35 -24.71 -5.08
N VAL A 18 -29.51 -24.53 -3.77
CA VAL A 18 -29.50 -23.23 -3.13
C VAL A 18 -28.05 -22.74 -3.13
N ALA A 19 -27.71 -21.86 -4.08
CA ALA A 19 -26.46 -21.11 -4.04
C ALA A 19 -26.60 -20.05 -2.94
N ALA A 20 -26.04 -20.34 -1.75
CA ALA A 20 -25.82 -19.33 -0.73
C ALA A 20 -24.75 -18.38 -1.24
N GLY A 21 -25.16 -17.28 -1.85
CA GLY A 21 -24.30 -16.17 -2.17
C GLY A 21 -23.78 -15.54 -0.89
N CYS A 22 -22.55 -15.86 -0.47
CA CYS A 22 -21.83 -15.04 0.47
C CYS A 22 -21.58 -13.69 -0.22
N ALA A 23 -22.46 -12.72 0.03
CA ALA A 23 -22.15 -11.33 -0.19
C ALA A 23 -21.00 -10.98 0.75
N MET A 24 -19.76 -11.08 0.27
CA MET A 24 -18.63 -10.46 0.91
C MET A 24 -18.88 -8.95 0.84
N MET A 25 -19.39 -8.39 1.92
CA MET A 25 -19.29 -6.96 2.17
C MET A 25 -17.79 -6.66 2.26
N GLY A 26 -17.21 -6.28 1.14
CA GLY A 26 -15.90 -5.70 1.07
C GLY A 26 -15.93 -4.37 1.80
N GLY A 27 -15.75 -4.40 3.12
CA GLY A 27 -15.28 -3.23 3.82
C GLY A 27 -13.94 -2.88 3.19
N SER A 28 -13.85 -1.76 2.50
CA SER A 28 -12.59 -1.12 2.14
C SER A 28 -11.88 -0.69 3.42
N SER A 29 -11.35 -1.64 4.15
CA SER A 29 -10.21 -1.40 5.00
C SER A 29 -9.11 -0.99 4.05
N GLY A 30 -8.74 0.29 4.01
CA GLY A 30 -7.58 0.76 3.28
C GLY A 30 -6.36 -0.03 3.76
N GLY A 31 -6.15 -1.20 3.15
CA GLY A 31 -5.04 -2.09 3.43
C GLY A 31 -3.76 -1.33 3.11
N GLY A 32 -2.87 -1.18 4.11
CA GLY A 32 -1.58 -0.55 3.89
C GLY A 32 -0.80 -1.29 2.80
N GLN A 33 -0.22 -0.54 1.86
CA GLN A 33 0.71 -1.12 0.92
C GLN A 33 2.06 -1.38 1.60
N THR A 34 2.65 -2.54 1.37
CA THR A 34 4.03 -2.82 1.75
C THR A 34 4.96 -2.08 0.78
N VAL A 35 5.95 -1.39 1.32
CA VAL A 35 6.97 -0.66 0.55
C VAL A 35 8.36 -1.23 0.82
N SER A 36 9.18 -1.25 -0.21
CA SER A 36 10.60 -1.61 -0.14
C SER A 36 11.41 -0.42 -0.66
N LEU A 37 12.24 0.17 0.20
CA LEU A 37 13.03 1.34 -0.12
C LEU A 37 14.46 0.95 -0.49
N SER A 38 15.00 1.58 -1.51
CA SER A 38 16.38 1.37 -1.95
C SER A 38 16.99 2.67 -2.48
N GLY A 39 18.32 2.75 -2.48
CA GLY A 39 19.05 3.87 -3.06
C GLY A 39 18.88 3.98 -4.58
N GLN A 40 18.63 2.87 -5.27
CA GLN A 40 18.41 2.85 -6.72
C GLN A 40 17.13 3.60 -7.13
N ASN A 41 16.19 3.74 -6.22
CA ASN A 41 14.93 4.45 -6.46
C ASN A 41 15.05 5.96 -6.20
N GLU A 42 16.15 6.44 -5.62
CA GLU A 42 16.39 7.86 -5.43
C GLU A 42 16.65 8.58 -6.76
N VAL A 43 16.50 9.90 -6.77
CA VAL A 43 16.71 10.74 -7.96
C VAL A 43 17.65 11.89 -7.61
N PRO A 44 18.89 11.85 -8.13
CA PRO A 44 19.53 10.73 -8.84
C PRO A 44 19.72 9.49 -7.95
N PRO A 45 19.93 8.30 -8.54
CA PRO A 45 20.19 7.09 -7.77
C PRO A 45 21.39 7.23 -6.83
N VAL A 46 21.25 6.67 -5.62
CA VAL A 46 22.28 6.67 -4.59
C VAL A 46 22.93 5.30 -4.50
N ALA A 47 24.25 5.25 -4.59
CA ALA A 47 25.02 4.03 -4.36
C ALA A 47 25.17 3.83 -2.85
N THR A 48 24.32 2.99 -2.29
CA THR A 48 24.31 2.63 -0.87
C THR A 48 23.93 1.17 -0.69
N SER A 49 24.38 0.56 0.40
CA SER A 49 23.91 -0.74 0.87
C SER A 49 22.70 -0.63 1.80
N ALA A 50 22.27 0.61 2.10
CA ALA A 50 21.09 0.83 2.92
C ALA A 50 19.82 0.36 2.20
N SER A 51 18.88 -0.11 2.99
CA SER A 51 17.55 -0.51 2.51
C SER A 51 16.51 -0.23 3.58
N GLY A 52 15.25 -0.15 3.16
CA GLY A 52 14.15 0.03 4.08
C GLY A 52 12.93 -0.77 3.68
N SER A 53 12.06 -0.98 4.65
CA SER A 53 10.76 -1.60 4.43
C SER A 53 9.72 -1.04 5.40
N GLY A 54 8.48 -1.23 5.06
CA GLY A 54 7.39 -0.82 5.93
C GLY A 54 6.04 -0.87 5.26
N THR A 55 5.09 -0.19 5.86
CA THR A 55 3.73 -0.07 5.35
C THR A 55 3.32 1.39 5.29
N VAL A 56 2.58 1.75 4.27
CA VAL A 56 1.93 3.06 4.11
C VAL A 56 0.49 2.83 3.73
N SER A 57 -0.45 3.46 4.41
CA SER A 57 -1.87 3.48 4.04
C SER A 57 -2.41 4.89 4.02
N VAL A 58 -3.24 5.17 3.04
CA VAL A 58 -3.99 6.42 2.93
C VAL A 58 -5.47 6.07 2.87
N GLY A 59 -6.22 6.53 3.85
CA GLY A 59 -7.66 6.29 3.94
C GLY A 59 -8.45 7.06 2.89
N SER A 60 -9.72 6.72 2.73
CA SER A 60 -10.65 7.45 1.84
C SER A 60 -10.84 8.91 2.26
N ASP A 61 -10.65 9.21 3.54
CA ASP A 61 -10.66 10.55 4.13
C ASP A 61 -9.31 11.26 4.04
N CYS A 62 -8.34 10.66 3.31
CA CYS A 62 -6.95 11.12 3.15
C CYS A 62 -6.10 11.09 4.43
N SER A 63 -6.56 10.41 5.46
CA SER A 63 -5.74 10.12 6.65
C SER A 63 -4.59 9.20 6.29
N VAL A 64 -3.41 9.44 6.90
CA VAL A 64 -2.18 8.70 6.61
C VAL A 64 -1.75 7.90 7.83
N LYS A 65 -1.46 6.62 7.62
CA LYS A 65 -0.75 5.78 8.58
C LYS A 65 0.48 5.18 7.89
N ALA A 66 1.60 5.22 8.56
CA ALA A 66 2.84 4.66 8.02
C ALA A 66 3.75 4.18 9.13
N SER A 67 4.52 3.14 8.83
CA SER A 67 5.61 2.65 9.65
C SER A 67 6.72 2.20 8.73
N ILE A 68 7.90 2.82 8.86
CA ILE A 68 9.08 2.55 8.04
C ILE A 68 10.25 2.23 8.96
N THR A 69 10.99 1.19 8.63
CA THR A 69 12.26 0.83 9.28
C THR A 69 13.34 0.69 8.23
N VAL A 70 14.53 1.19 8.50
CA VAL A 70 15.70 1.09 7.61
C VAL A 70 16.86 0.39 8.28
N THR A 71 17.74 -0.17 7.47
CA THR A 71 18.97 -0.83 7.87
C THR A 71 20.14 -0.36 7.02
N GLY A 72 21.38 -0.51 7.52
CA GLY A 72 22.58 -0.13 6.78
C GLY A 72 22.85 1.37 6.70
N MET A 73 22.13 2.17 7.47
CA MET A 73 22.30 3.64 7.56
C MET A 73 21.98 4.14 8.96
N THR A 74 22.42 5.35 9.29
CA THR A 74 21.93 6.11 10.44
C THR A 74 20.91 7.14 9.96
N ALA A 75 19.65 6.82 10.16
CA ALA A 75 18.56 7.63 9.63
C ALA A 75 18.31 8.88 10.47
N THR A 76 18.17 10.02 9.80
CA THR A 76 17.91 11.33 10.44
C THR A 76 16.45 11.77 10.32
N ALA A 77 15.79 11.51 9.19
CA ALA A 77 14.41 11.89 8.90
C ALA A 77 13.77 10.96 7.86
N ALA A 78 12.45 10.92 7.84
CA ALA A 78 11.68 10.25 6.82
C ALA A 78 10.41 11.06 6.49
N HIS A 79 9.98 11.03 5.21
CA HIS A 79 8.85 11.82 4.74
C HIS A 79 8.10 11.10 3.61
N ILE A 80 6.83 11.48 3.42
CA ILE A 80 6.18 11.33 2.12
C ILE A 80 6.31 12.65 1.37
N HIS A 81 6.64 12.54 0.08
CA HIS A 81 6.77 13.65 -0.86
C HIS A 81 5.76 13.52 -1.99
N GLN A 82 5.41 14.64 -2.61
CA GLN A 82 4.65 14.66 -3.86
C GLN A 82 5.60 14.75 -5.04
N GLY A 83 5.65 13.69 -5.85
CA GLY A 83 6.50 13.60 -7.03
C GLY A 83 6.26 12.30 -7.78
N LYS A 84 6.28 12.38 -9.09
CA LYS A 84 6.19 11.21 -9.99
C LYS A 84 7.43 10.34 -9.84
N ALA A 85 7.33 9.08 -10.28
CA ALA A 85 8.50 8.24 -10.42
C ALA A 85 9.56 8.93 -11.30
N GLY A 86 10.80 8.95 -10.82
CA GLY A 86 11.91 9.65 -11.49
C GLY A 86 11.96 11.18 -11.30
N ALA A 87 11.12 11.74 -10.44
CA ALA A 87 11.14 13.18 -10.12
C ALA A 87 11.16 13.40 -8.60
N ASN A 88 11.81 14.48 -8.17
CA ASN A 88 11.77 14.96 -6.81
C ASN A 88 10.64 15.96 -6.61
N GLY A 89 10.16 16.08 -5.38
CA GLY A 89 9.11 17.02 -5.04
C GLY A 89 9.07 17.39 -3.56
N PRO A 90 8.16 18.29 -3.17
CA PRO A 90 8.07 18.80 -1.81
C PRO A 90 7.61 17.73 -0.80
N VAL A 91 8.03 17.91 0.45
CA VAL A 91 7.50 17.14 1.58
C VAL A 91 6.02 17.45 1.77
N ILE A 92 5.21 16.41 1.91
CA ILE A 92 3.76 16.54 2.18
C ILE A 92 3.34 15.91 3.51
N VAL A 93 4.04 14.89 3.98
CA VAL A 93 3.81 14.28 5.30
C VAL A 93 5.16 13.98 5.96
N PRO A 94 5.57 14.78 6.95
CA PRO A 94 6.76 14.45 7.75
C PRO A 94 6.43 13.32 8.73
N PHE A 95 7.40 12.41 8.95
CA PHE A 95 7.27 11.33 9.92
C PHE A 95 7.94 11.67 11.25
N THR A 96 7.45 11.04 12.30
CA THR A 96 8.05 11.09 13.64
C THR A 96 8.97 9.91 13.84
N LYS A 97 10.14 10.14 14.39
CA LYS A 97 11.09 9.07 14.74
C LYS A 97 10.52 8.26 15.91
N SER A 98 10.37 6.96 15.72
CA SER A 98 9.82 6.02 16.72
C SER A 98 10.88 5.05 17.27
N GLY A 99 12.08 5.07 16.72
CA GLY A 99 13.24 4.29 17.12
C GLY A 99 14.49 4.79 16.42
N GLU A 100 15.63 4.16 16.63
CA GLU A 100 16.91 4.62 16.06
C GLU A 100 16.83 4.76 14.53
N ASN A 101 16.29 3.75 13.86
CA ASN A 101 16.11 3.70 12.40
C ASN A 101 14.65 3.40 12.01
N SER A 102 13.71 3.84 12.83
CA SER A 102 12.27 3.62 12.64
C SER A 102 11.50 4.92 12.71
N PHE A 103 10.50 5.05 11.85
CA PHE A 103 9.67 6.24 11.70
C PHE A 103 8.20 5.85 11.51
N VAL A 104 7.30 6.67 12.03
CA VAL A 104 5.85 6.51 11.90
C VAL A 104 5.22 7.82 11.42
N ALA A 105 4.12 7.74 10.71
CA ALA A 105 3.30 8.92 10.48
C ALA A 105 2.76 9.41 11.85
N PRO A 106 2.80 10.71 12.13
CA PRO A 106 2.26 11.23 13.38
C PRO A 106 0.75 10.99 13.48
N ASP A 107 0.23 10.93 14.69
CA ASP A 107 -1.21 10.82 14.91
C ASP A 107 -1.93 12.01 14.26
N GLY A 108 -3.03 11.71 13.58
CA GLY A 108 -3.80 12.71 12.84
C GLY A 108 -3.16 13.17 11.52
N ALA A 109 -2.07 12.55 11.07
CA ALA A 109 -1.48 12.87 9.76
C ALA A 109 -2.52 12.73 8.64
N LYS A 110 -2.60 13.75 7.80
CA LYS A 110 -3.58 13.84 6.72
C LYS A 110 -3.03 14.60 5.53
N MET A 111 -3.33 14.12 4.34
CA MET A 111 -3.08 14.83 3.09
C MET A 111 -4.24 15.80 2.81
N ASN A 112 -3.97 16.96 2.21
CA ASN A 112 -5.01 17.78 1.64
C ASN A 112 -5.58 17.12 0.37
N GLU A 113 -6.64 17.69 -0.20
CA GLU A 113 -7.33 17.11 -1.35
C GLU A 113 -6.42 16.93 -2.57
N ALA A 114 -5.58 17.93 -2.89
CA ALA A 114 -4.64 17.87 -4.01
C ALA A 114 -3.55 16.82 -3.80
N GLN A 115 -3.01 16.71 -2.58
CA GLN A 115 -2.01 15.70 -2.21
C GLN A 115 -2.61 14.29 -2.24
N CYS A 116 -3.85 14.13 -1.79
CA CYS A 116 -4.59 12.88 -1.83
C CYS A 116 -4.86 12.45 -3.29
N ALA A 117 -5.20 13.39 -4.16
CA ALA A 117 -5.35 13.12 -5.59
C ALA A 117 -4.01 12.69 -6.21
N ALA A 118 -2.91 13.34 -5.85
CA ALA A 118 -1.56 12.94 -6.28
C ALA A 118 -1.21 11.53 -5.80
N PHE A 119 -1.52 11.18 -4.55
CA PHE A 119 -1.35 9.82 -4.04
C PHE A 119 -2.14 8.81 -4.88
N LYS A 120 -3.43 9.05 -5.14
CA LYS A 120 -4.28 8.17 -5.96
C LYS A 120 -3.74 8.01 -7.38
N ALA A 121 -3.09 9.02 -7.93
CA ALA A 121 -2.43 8.98 -9.24
C ALA A 121 -1.09 8.22 -9.22
N GLY A 122 -0.56 7.83 -8.04
CA GLY A 122 0.76 7.24 -7.90
C GLY A 122 1.90 8.27 -7.95
N ASP A 123 1.60 9.55 -7.78
CA ASP A 123 2.53 10.66 -7.85
C ASP A 123 3.04 11.08 -6.45
N THR A 124 3.29 10.11 -5.59
CA THR A 124 3.90 10.32 -4.26
C THR A 124 4.95 9.25 -3.98
N TYR A 125 5.90 9.58 -3.15
CA TYR A 125 6.93 8.63 -2.72
C TYR A 125 7.30 8.83 -1.25
N VAL A 126 7.80 7.79 -0.62
CA VAL A 126 8.41 7.83 0.70
C VAL A 126 9.92 7.73 0.57
N ASN A 127 10.66 8.54 1.32
CA ASN A 127 12.11 8.40 1.43
C ASN A 127 12.61 8.60 2.85
N VAL A 128 13.84 8.13 3.09
CA VAL A 128 14.54 8.26 4.35
C VAL A 128 15.90 8.89 4.10
N HIS A 129 16.26 9.83 4.96
CA HIS A 129 17.44 10.67 4.86
C HIS A 129 18.50 10.26 5.89
N SER A 130 19.77 10.56 5.59
CA SER A 130 20.88 10.46 6.52
C SER A 130 21.74 11.73 6.45
N GLU A 131 22.69 11.87 7.37
CA GLU A 131 23.67 12.97 7.30
C GLU A 131 24.50 12.91 6.02
N LYS A 132 24.81 11.70 5.53
CA LYS A 132 25.60 11.48 4.31
C LYS A 132 24.80 11.81 3.06
N PHE A 133 23.50 11.54 3.06
CA PHE A 133 22.60 11.76 1.93
C PHE A 133 21.39 12.57 2.39
N LYS A 134 21.60 13.87 2.59
CA LYS A 134 20.55 14.79 3.06
C LYS A 134 19.34 14.92 2.14
N PRO A 135 19.45 14.81 0.80
CA PRO A 135 18.30 14.81 -0.09
C PRO A 135 17.46 13.51 -0.03
N GLY A 136 18.01 12.43 0.47
CA GLY A 136 17.42 11.10 0.59
C GLY A 136 18.46 10.02 0.30
N GLU A 137 18.43 8.92 1.03
CA GLU A 137 19.33 7.78 0.85
C GLU A 137 18.63 6.58 0.28
N VAL A 138 17.39 6.31 0.70
CA VAL A 138 16.55 5.22 0.20
C VAL A 138 15.12 5.69 -0.03
N ARG A 139 14.49 5.25 -1.12
CA ARG A 139 13.19 5.71 -1.60
C ARG A 139 12.32 4.56 -2.10
N ALA A 140 11.00 4.71 -1.99
CA ALA A 140 10.00 3.88 -2.66
C ALA A 140 8.87 4.76 -3.21
N GLN A 141 8.48 4.53 -4.48
CA GLN A 141 7.28 5.13 -5.04
C GLN A 141 6.05 4.48 -4.42
N LEU A 142 5.05 5.27 -4.05
CA LEU A 142 3.77 4.79 -3.54
C LEU A 142 2.82 4.51 -4.71
N LYS A 143 2.05 3.43 -4.58
CA LYS A 143 0.97 3.12 -5.52
C LYS A 143 -0.31 3.78 -5.00
N GLY A 144 -1.06 4.40 -5.88
CA GLY A 144 -2.40 4.88 -5.57
C GLY A 144 -3.36 3.71 -5.30
N ASN A 145 -4.44 3.99 -4.58
CA ASN A 145 -5.55 3.06 -4.34
C ASN A 145 -6.63 3.26 -5.40
#